data_dfe07293d69807325cb857fff7928d2e
#
_entry.id   dfe07293d69807325cb857fff7928d2e
#
_cell.length_a   1.000
_cell.length_b   1.000
_cell.length_c   1.000
_cell.angle_alpha   90.00
_cell.angle_beta   90.00
_cell.angle_gamma   90.00
#
_symmetry.space_group_name_H-M   'P 1'
#
loop_
_entity.id
_entity.type
_entity.pdbx_description
1 polymer ?
#
loop_
_entity_poly.entity_id
_entity_poly.type
_entity_poly.pdbx_seq_one_letter_code
_entity_poly.pdbx_strand_id
1 'polypeptide(L)'
;FNCVLKATCGLDPLSSTLVGSNNIEKVWFGLINAGYTEEAAAGVIGNLMWESGGGPTDIALNTTEDNGKGEGIGMCQWSYDRKTAFINYCNQQGSSWPNEDVSLQFNFMLSEMQGGDWLYVGHDYGYSKNTKMSVEEFKKVTDVEYATYIFCANFERCDSTLAHMDKRVEYAQSVYANYHGRTQEAGGNVEILQPGQKTVSLGVFKLTYYDGCDRPECNGIGNRDAQGRPIGSLGRPLQVNHSIAVDPSVIPYGSKVLIDGIVYTAEDCGGAVKGNHIDIYVGDDADAHARCERLGVKNTEVYLVK
;
A
#
# COMPACT_ATOMS: atom_id res chain seq x y z
N PHE A 1 20.78 -41.67 -5.58
CA PHE A 1 19.39 -41.15 -5.57
C PHE A 1 19.45 -39.70 -5.93
N ASN A 2 19.09 -39.37 -7.20
CA ASN A 2 18.99 -38.02 -7.72
C ASN A 2 17.66 -37.40 -7.29
N CYS A 3 17.71 -36.39 -6.44
CA CYS A 3 16.57 -35.53 -6.15
C CYS A 3 16.57 -34.40 -7.17
N VAL A 4 15.71 -34.50 -8.18
CA VAL A 4 15.46 -33.41 -9.14
C VAL A 4 14.57 -32.39 -8.44
N LEU A 5 15.15 -31.29 -8.00
CA LEU A 5 14.40 -30.08 -7.58
C LEU A 5 13.69 -29.53 -8.82
N LYS A 6 12.36 -29.72 -8.88
CA LYS A 6 11.52 -28.94 -9.77
C LYS A 6 11.56 -27.48 -9.33
N ALA A 7 12.22 -26.65 -10.11
CA ALA A 7 12.09 -25.21 -9.99
C ALA A 7 10.63 -24.84 -10.35
N THR A 8 9.81 -24.59 -9.34
CA THR A 8 8.57 -23.85 -9.52
C THR A 8 8.99 -22.38 -9.65
N CYS A 9 8.76 -21.81 -10.85
CA CYS A 9 8.85 -20.39 -11.10
C CYS A 9 7.69 -19.71 -10.37
N GLY A 10 7.79 -19.57 -9.04
CA GLY A 10 6.99 -18.70 -8.21
C GLY A 10 7.87 -17.50 -7.91
N LEU A 11 7.45 -16.32 -8.30
CA LEU A 11 7.98 -15.08 -7.74
C LEU A 11 7.95 -15.24 -6.22
N ASP A 12 9.09 -15.05 -5.57
CA ASP A 12 9.19 -15.10 -4.12
C ASP A 12 8.32 -13.95 -3.57
N PRO A 13 7.18 -14.21 -2.90
CA PRO A 13 6.27 -13.15 -2.46
C PRO A 13 6.92 -12.22 -1.42
N LEU A 14 8.09 -12.60 -0.91
CA LEU A 14 8.83 -11.87 0.11
C LEU A 14 9.80 -10.80 -0.45
N SER A 15 9.82 -10.55 -1.77
CA SER A 15 10.68 -9.53 -2.37
C SER A 15 9.92 -8.46 -3.18
N SER A 16 8.60 -8.39 -3.07
CA SER A 16 7.81 -7.43 -3.83
C SER A 16 7.80 -6.04 -3.16
N THR A 17 8.12 -5.01 -3.93
CA THR A 17 7.90 -3.62 -3.52
C THR A 17 6.39 -3.34 -3.52
N LEU A 18 5.88 -2.89 -2.39
CA LEU A 18 4.47 -2.51 -2.25
C LEU A 18 4.20 -1.18 -2.94
N VAL A 19 3.04 -1.08 -3.56
CA VAL A 19 2.62 0.10 -4.32
C VAL A 19 1.29 0.62 -3.81
N GLY A 20 1.20 1.92 -3.65
CA GLY A 20 0.02 2.63 -3.19
C GLY A 20 0.35 4.08 -2.85
N SER A 21 -0.67 4.91 -2.65
CA SER A 21 -0.55 6.34 -2.35
C SER A 21 -0.20 6.65 -0.89
N ASN A 22 -0.45 5.71 0.02
CA ASN A 22 -0.12 5.77 1.44
C ASN A 22 0.21 4.37 1.98
N ASN A 23 0.63 4.25 3.24
CA ASN A 23 1.04 2.97 3.80
C ASN A 23 -0.13 1.99 3.96
N ILE A 24 -1.33 2.48 4.30
CA ILE A 24 -2.54 1.67 4.37
C ILE A 24 -2.80 1.01 3.01
N GLU A 25 -2.81 1.78 1.93
CA GLU A 25 -3.07 1.26 0.58
C GLU A 25 -2.01 0.25 0.15
N LYS A 26 -0.75 0.53 0.42
CA LYS A 26 0.36 -0.38 0.14
C LYS A 26 0.19 -1.72 0.87
N VAL A 27 -0.10 -1.68 2.16
CA VAL A 27 -0.30 -2.90 2.97
C VAL A 27 -1.58 -3.63 2.56
N TRP A 28 -2.68 -2.90 2.26
CA TRP A 28 -3.92 -3.47 1.77
C TRP A 28 -3.70 -4.35 0.56
N PHE A 29 -3.14 -3.78 -0.52
CA PHE A 29 -2.91 -4.54 -1.74
C PHE A 29 -1.83 -5.62 -1.57
N GLY A 30 -0.84 -5.39 -0.71
CA GLY A 30 0.12 -6.42 -0.34
C GLY A 30 -0.55 -7.65 0.28
N LEU A 31 -1.49 -7.46 1.19
CA LEU A 31 -2.27 -8.53 1.82
C LEU A 31 -3.20 -9.23 0.82
N ILE A 32 -3.93 -8.47 -0.02
CA ILE A 32 -4.78 -9.04 -1.06
C ILE A 32 -3.96 -9.92 -2.01
N ASN A 33 -2.80 -9.45 -2.46
CA ASN A 33 -1.89 -10.22 -3.32
C ASN A 33 -1.29 -11.45 -2.62
N ALA A 34 -1.15 -11.41 -1.30
CA ALA A 34 -0.75 -12.56 -0.48
C ALA A 34 -1.90 -13.54 -0.18
N GLY A 35 -3.10 -13.31 -0.75
CA GLY A 35 -4.25 -14.20 -0.69
C GLY A 35 -5.15 -14.02 0.53
N TYR A 36 -5.10 -12.86 1.19
CA TYR A 36 -6.02 -12.51 2.26
C TYR A 36 -7.35 -11.98 1.69
N THR A 37 -8.46 -12.28 2.36
CA THR A 37 -9.73 -11.59 2.11
C THR A 37 -9.62 -10.10 2.48
N GLU A 38 -10.50 -9.29 1.97
CA GLU A 38 -10.56 -7.86 2.29
C GLU A 38 -10.81 -7.63 3.78
N GLU A 39 -11.64 -8.46 4.40
CA GLU A 39 -11.92 -8.42 5.83
C GLU A 39 -10.70 -8.79 6.68
N ALA A 40 -9.96 -9.83 6.27
CA ALA A 40 -8.72 -10.21 6.94
C ALA A 40 -7.67 -9.11 6.80
N ALA A 41 -7.52 -8.52 5.61
CA ALA A 41 -6.62 -7.40 5.36
C ALA A 41 -6.98 -6.17 6.22
N ALA A 42 -8.27 -5.83 6.31
CA ALA A 42 -8.74 -4.75 7.17
C ALA A 42 -8.40 -5.00 8.64
N GLY A 43 -8.60 -6.23 9.13
CA GLY A 43 -8.29 -6.63 10.49
C GLY A 43 -6.80 -6.50 10.83
N VAL A 44 -5.91 -6.90 9.92
CA VAL A 44 -4.46 -6.66 10.06
C VAL A 44 -4.17 -5.16 10.17
N ILE A 45 -4.64 -4.37 9.18
CA ILE A 45 -4.33 -2.95 9.10
C ILE A 45 -4.85 -2.18 10.31
N GLY A 46 -6.05 -2.49 10.81
CA GLY A 46 -6.59 -1.86 12.01
C GLY A 46 -5.69 -2.06 13.25
N ASN A 47 -5.08 -3.25 13.38
CA ASN A 47 -4.08 -3.49 14.42
C ASN A 47 -2.80 -2.67 14.18
N LEU A 48 -2.26 -2.67 12.95
CA LEU A 48 -1.04 -1.92 12.62
C LEU A 48 -1.19 -0.41 12.85
N MET A 49 -2.34 0.16 12.51
CA MET A 49 -2.64 1.59 12.75
C MET A 49 -2.61 1.94 14.24
N TRP A 50 -3.11 1.05 15.10
CA TRP A 50 -3.06 1.24 16.54
C TRP A 50 -1.63 1.06 17.08
N GLU A 51 -0.96 -0.05 16.76
CA GLU A 51 0.40 -0.36 17.24
C GLU A 51 1.41 0.70 16.83
N SER A 52 1.37 1.14 15.59
CA SER A 52 2.33 2.13 15.08
C SER A 52 2.10 3.55 15.60
N GLY A 53 0.97 3.83 16.24
CA GLY A 53 0.61 5.18 16.67
C GLY A 53 0.30 6.12 15.50
N GLY A 54 0.11 5.61 14.27
CA GLY A 54 -0.27 6.39 13.09
C GLY A 54 -1.69 6.96 13.17
N GLY A 55 -2.48 6.47 14.13
CA GLY A 55 -3.84 6.92 14.37
C GLY A 55 -4.78 6.58 13.22
N PRO A 56 -5.87 7.36 13.02
CA PRO A 56 -6.88 7.04 12.01
C PRO A 56 -6.47 7.37 10.56
N THR A 57 -5.28 7.90 10.33
CA THR A 57 -4.90 8.45 9.02
C THR A 57 -3.96 7.58 8.22
N ASP A 58 -3.00 6.88 8.86
CA ASP A 58 -2.05 5.99 8.17
C ASP A 58 -1.35 5.04 9.17
N ILE A 59 -0.50 4.15 8.65
CA ILE A 59 0.42 3.32 9.43
C ILE A 59 1.74 4.07 9.55
N ALA A 60 2.21 4.33 10.79
CA ALA A 60 3.52 4.94 11.01
C ALA A 60 4.63 3.90 10.95
N LEU A 61 5.76 4.24 10.35
CA LEU A 61 6.85 3.29 10.09
C LEU A 61 8.07 3.47 11.01
N ASN A 62 8.32 4.69 11.49
CA ASN A 62 9.49 5.01 12.32
C ASN A 62 9.15 5.19 13.80
N THR A 63 8.00 4.69 14.25
CA THR A 63 7.60 4.81 15.65
C THR A 63 8.51 3.98 16.52
N THR A 64 8.96 4.58 17.62
CA THR A 64 9.63 3.91 18.73
C THR A 64 8.86 4.19 19.99
N GLU A 65 8.35 3.16 20.65
CA GLU A 65 7.70 3.30 21.94
C GLU A 65 8.76 3.34 23.05
N ASP A 66 8.92 4.47 23.72
CA ASP A 66 9.77 4.59 24.90
C ASP A 66 8.92 4.35 26.17
N ASN A 67 8.73 3.08 26.53
CA ASN A 67 8.07 2.72 27.78
C ASN A 67 9.05 2.26 28.87
N GLY A 68 10.35 2.42 28.64
CA GLY A 68 11.42 2.08 29.60
C GLY A 68 11.60 0.57 29.86
N LYS A 69 10.87 -0.32 29.13
CA LYS A 69 10.90 -1.77 29.36
C LYS A 69 11.19 -2.63 28.14
N GLY A 70 11.41 -2.04 27.00
CA GLY A 70 11.61 -2.73 25.75
C GLY A 70 10.88 -2.01 24.64
N GLU A 71 11.55 -1.04 24.10
CA GLU A 71 11.05 -0.16 23.03
C GLU A 71 10.57 -0.98 21.86
N GLY A 72 9.27 -0.94 21.58
CA GLY A 72 8.71 -1.41 20.33
C GLY A 72 9.15 -0.53 19.17
N ILE A 73 9.40 -1.09 18.01
CA ILE A 73 9.81 -0.36 16.81
C ILE A 73 8.99 -0.74 15.57
N GLY A 74 8.81 0.22 14.68
CA GLY A 74 8.17 0.02 13.39
C GLY A 74 6.66 -0.23 13.46
N MET A 75 6.07 -0.65 12.35
CA MET A 75 4.62 -0.75 12.21
C MET A 75 3.95 -1.81 13.09
N CYS A 76 4.67 -2.85 13.52
CA CYS A 76 4.18 -3.90 14.43
C CYS A 76 4.71 -3.75 15.85
N GLN A 77 5.36 -2.65 16.19
CA GLN A 77 5.99 -2.43 17.49
C GLN A 77 6.83 -3.63 17.96
N TRP A 78 7.69 -4.13 17.04
CA TRP A 78 8.59 -5.23 17.34
C TRP A 78 9.45 -4.93 18.56
N SER A 79 9.38 -5.80 19.56
CA SER A 79 10.10 -5.67 20.84
C SER A 79 10.92 -6.91 21.14
N TYR A 80 11.84 -6.84 22.09
CA TYR A 80 12.70 -7.95 22.54
C TYR A 80 13.40 -8.67 21.37
N ASP A 81 13.26 -9.99 21.31
CA ASP A 81 13.90 -10.83 20.28
C ASP A 81 13.38 -10.52 18.87
N ARG A 82 12.10 -10.17 18.73
CA ARG A 82 11.51 -9.77 17.45
C ARG A 82 12.12 -8.46 16.94
N LYS A 83 12.42 -7.50 17.81
CA LYS A 83 13.16 -6.26 17.47
C LYS A 83 14.54 -6.59 16.92
N THR A 84 15.27 -7.47 17.61
CA THR A 84 16.60 -7.89 17.19
C THR A 84 16.54 -8.61 15.84
N ALA A 85 15.56 -9.48 15.63
CA ALA A 85 15.35 -10.19 14.37
C ALA A 85 15.01 -9.20 13.23
N PHE A 86 14.15 -8.22 13.46
CA PHE A 86 13.82 -7.20 12.49
C PHE A 86 15.03 -6.34 12.09
N ILE A 87 15.84 -5.88 13.04
CA ILE A 87 17.05 -5.10 12.74
C ILE A 87 18.04 -5.94 11.92
N ASN A 88 18.21 -7.22 12.28
CA ASN A 88 19.06 -8.13 11.50
C ASN A 88 18.53 -8.35 10.08
N TYR A 89 17.21 -8.49 9.93
CA TYR A 89 16.58 -8.59 8.62
C TYR A 89 16.82 -7.33 7.78
N CYS A 90 16.64 -6.12 8.33
CA CYS A 90 16.96 -4.87 7.64
C CYS A 90 18.39 -4.86 7.12
N ASN A 91 19.37 -5.21 7.99
CA ASN A 91 20.78 -5.25 7.62
C ASN A 91 21.07 -6.25 6.49
N GLN A 92 20.42 -7.42 6.50
CA GLN A 92 20.54 -8.43 5.43
C GLN A 92 19.98 -7.94 4.10
N GLN A 93 18.97 -7.07 4.14
CA GLN A 93 18.39 -6.43 2.94
C GLN A 93 19.15 -5.17 2.50
N GLY A 94 20.30 -4.87 3.11
CA GLY A 94 21.11 -3.69 2.77
C GLY A 94 20.52 -2.36 3.30
N SER A 95 19.62 -2.44 4.27
CA SER A 95 18.98 -1.30 4.93
C SER A 95 19.42 -1.23 6.41
N SER A 96 18.92 -0.24 7.13
CA SER A 96 19.17 -0.09 8.57
C SER A 96 17.91 0.41 9.27
N TRP A 97 17.78 0.18 10.56
CA TRP A 97 16.78 0.85 11.39
C TRP A 97 17.38 2.17 11.93
N PRO A 98 16.63 3.30 11.99
CA PRO A 98 15.25 3.46 11.51
C PRO A 98 15.14 3.56 9.98
N ASN A 99 13.99 3.14 9.44
CA ASN A 99 13.66 3.29 8.02
C ASN A 99 12.16 3.49 7.81
N GLU A 100 11.80 4.06 6.65
CA GLU A 100 10.42 4.30 6.21
C GLU A 100 10.01 3.39 5.04
N ASP A 101 10.69 2.26 4.86
CA ASP A 101 10.34 1.29 3.83
C ASP A 101 9.24 0.35 4.32
N VAL A 102 8.00 0.67 3.95
CA VAL A 102 6.84 -0.16 4.28
C VAL A 102 6.93 -1.56 3.67
N SER A 103 7.56 -1.71 2.50
CA SER A 103 7.71 -3.02 1.85
C SER A 103 8.64 -3.91 2.65
N LEU A 104 9.73 -3.34 3.17
CA LEU A 104 10.67 -4.05 4.03
C LEU A 104 9.98 -4.54 5.32
N GLN A 105 9.25 -3.65 5.99
CA GLN A 105 8.53 -3.97 7.23
C GLN A 105 7.40 -4.99 6.98
N PHE A 106 6.65 -4.85 5.90
CA PHE A 106 5.60 -5.78 5.50
C PHE A 106 6.14 -7.18 5.20
N ASN A 107 7.22 -7.27 4.44
CA ASN A 107 7.83 -8.55 4.10
C ASN A 107 8.35 -9.26 5.35
N PHE A 108 8.93 -8.53 6.31
CA PHE A 108 9.33 -9.08 7.59
C PHE A 108 8.13 -9.60 8.39
N MET A 109 7.05 -8.81 8.50
CA MET A 109 5.80 -9.23 9.16
C MET A 109 5.26 -10.54 8.56
N LEU A 110 5.17 -10.64 7.24
CA LEU A 110 4.71 -11.88 6.59
C LEU A 110 5.64 -13.06 6.87
N SER A 111 6.95 -12.83 6.91
CA SER A 111 7.91 -13.89 7.22
C SER A 111 7.77 -14.41 8.67
N GLU A 112 7.51 -13.53 9.64
CA GLU A 112 7.22 -13.91 11.01
C GLU A 112 5.93 -14.74 11.11
N MET A 113 4.85 -14.29 10.44
CA MET A 113 3.58 -15.02 10.43
C MET A 113 3.73 -16.44 9.89
N GLN A 114 4.58 -16.64 8.87
CA GLN A 114 4.87 -17.95 8.28
C GLN A 114 5.93 -18.73 9.05
N GLY A 115 6.84 -18.03 9.72
CA GLY A 115 8.03 -18.59 10.37
C GLY A 115 7.82 -19.12 11.78
N GLY A 116 6.62 -18.99 12.37
CA GLY A 116 6.30 -19.51 13.69
C GLY A 116 6.00 -18.47 14.76
N ASP A 117 5.98 -17.17 14.43
CA ASP A 117 5.55 -16.10 15.34
C ASP A 117 4.03 -15.86 15.33
N TRP A 118 3.28 -16.63 14.56
CA TRP A 118 1.84 -16.74 14.66
C TRP A 118 1.46 -17.67 15.83
N LEU A 119 1.39 -17.10 17.03
CA LEU A 119 1.25 -17.84 18.29
C LEU A 119 0.07 -17.31 19.11
N TYR A 120 -0.95 -18.13 19.31
CA TYR A 120 -2.12 -17.79 20.12
C TYR A 120 -1.76 -17.52 21.59
N VAL A 121 -2.18 -16.35 22.10
CA VAL A 121 -1.88 -15.90 23.49
C VAL A 121 -2.67 -16.62 24.59
N GLY A 122 -3.64 -17.49 24.24
CA GLY A 122 -4.42 -18.26 25.21
C GLY A 122 -5.74 -17.60 25.64
N HIS A 123 -6.11 -16.44 25.06
CA HIS A 123 -7.39 -15.77 25.32
C HIS A 123 -7.89 -15.00 24.08
N ASP A 124 -9.18 -14.72 24.01
CA ASP A 124 -9.87 -14.14 22.85
C ASP A 124 -10.24 -12.65 23.05
N TYR A 125 -9.63 -11.96 23.99
CA TYR A 125 -9.92 -10.54 24.34
C TYR A 125 -11.40 -10.25 24.58
N GLY A 126 -12.15 -11.24 25.10
CA GLY A 126 -13.59 -11.14 25.32
C GLY A 126 -14.44 -11.34 24.08
N TYR A 127 -13.87 -11.70 22.94
CA TYR A 127 -14.65 -12.03 21.75
C TYR A 127 -15.45 -13.32 21.95
N SER A 128 -16.66 -13.38 21.36
CA SER A 128 -17.59 -14.49 21.59
C SER A 128 -17.21 -15.80 20.88
N LYS A 129 -16.29 -15.74 19.91
CA LYS A 129 -15.77 -16.89 19.17
C LYS A 129 -14.31 -17.13 19.51
N ASN A 130 -13.88 -18.38 19.38
CA ASN A 130 -12.47 -18.74 19.51
C ASN A 130 -11.64 -18.04 18.40
N THR A 131 -10.62 -17.29 18.80
CA THR A 131 -9.72 -16.59 17.87
C THR A 131 -8.48 -17.40 17.50
N LYS A 132 -8.24 -18.56 18.12
CA LYS A 132 -7.13 -19.43 17.78
C LYS A 132 -7.34 -20.10 16.43
N MET A 133 -6.47 -19.80 15.46
CA MET A 133 -6.47 -20.46 14.14
C MET A 133 -5.12 -20.37 13.46
N SER A 134 -4.93 -21.11 12.38
CA SER A 134 -3.75 -21.01 11.52
C SER A 134 -3.82 -19.76 10.61
N VAL A 135 -2.66 -19.34 10.07
CA VAL A 135 -2.58 -18.24 9.09
C VAL A 135 -3.44 -18.54 7.85
N GLU A 136 -3.44 -19.77 7.37
CA GLU A 136 -4.20 -20.16 6.17
C GLU A 136 -5.74 -20.15 6.39
N GLU A 137 -6.20 -20.37 7.60
CA GLU A 137 -7.61 -20.17 7.97
C GLU A 137 -7.90 -18.67 8.10
N PHE A 138 -7.01 -17.93 8.75
CA PHE A 138 -7.14 -16.49 8.93
C PHE A 138 -7.25 -15.74 7.59
N LYS A 139 -6.46 -16.10 6.60
CA LYS A 139 -6.54 -15.51 5.25
C LYS A 139 -7.95 -15.53 4.65
N LYS A 140 -8.81 -16.45 5.08
CA LYS A 140 -10.16 -16.68 4.54
C LYS A 140 -11.28 -16.11 5.39
N VAL A 141 -10.96 -15.40 6.46
CA VAL A 141 -11.96 -14.80 7.35
C VAL A 141 -12.70 -13.68 6.61
N THR A 142 -14.03 -13.69 6.71
CA THR A 142 -14.94 -12.75 6.02
C THR A 142 -15.75 -11.88 7.01
N ASP A 143 -15.15 -11.54 8.13
CA ASP A 143 -15.72 -10.69 9.18
C ASP A 143 -14.62 -9.80 9.72
N VAL A 144 -14.72 -8.50 9.51
CA VAL A 144 -13.67 -7.51 9.83
C VAL A 144 -13.38 -7.47 11.33
N GLU A 145 -14.42 -7.46 12.16
CA GLU A 145 -14.26 -7.44 13.61
C GLU A 145 -13.56 -8.72 14.09
N TYR A 146 -14.04 -9.87 13.64
CA TYR A 146 -13.44 -11.15 13.99
C TYR A 146 -11.97 -11.23 13.54
N ALA A 147 -11.67 -10.80 12.32
CA ALA A 147 -10.30 -10.75 11.81
C ALA A 147 -9.37 -9.88 12.67
N THR A 148 -9.89 -8.75 13.18
CA THR A 148 -9.14 -7.85 14.07
C THR A 148 -8.75 -8.55 15.37
N TYR A 149 -9.69 -9.27 15.98
CA TYR A 149 -9.44 -10.04 17.21
C TYR A 149 -8.47 -11.20 16.98
N ILE A 150 -8.62 -11.93 15.86
CA ILE A 150 -7.71 -13.03 15.49
C ILE A 150 -6.28 -12.53 15.36
N PHE A 151 -6.05 -11.46 14.62
CA PHE A 151 -4.70 -10.94 14.40
C PHE A 151 -4.07 -10.48 15.71
N CYS A 152 -4.81 -9.75 16.57
CA CYS A 152 -4.33 -9.37 17.89
C CYS A 152 -3.97 -10.60 18.74
N ALA A 153 -4.81 -11.65 18.75
CA ALA A 153 -4.61 -12.83 19.58
C ALA A 153 -3.49 -13.76 19.12
N ASN A 154 -3.13 -13.75 17.84
CA ASN A 154 -2.14 -14.70 17.29
C ASN A 154 -0.84 -14.03 16.88
N PHE A 155 -0.83 -12.75 16.56
CA PHE A 155 0.36 -12.05 16.07
C PHE A 155 0.83 -10.92 16.99
N GLU A 156 -0.03 -9.94 17.31
CA GLU A 156 0.36 -8.81 18.17
C GLU A 156 0.55 -9.25 19.62
N ARG A 157 -0.34 -10.08 20.11
CA ARG A 157 -0.24 -10.70 21.45
C ARG A 157 -0.17 -9.68 22.60
N CYS A 158 -0.90 -8.57 22.44
CA CYS A 158 -0.93 -7.48 23.40
C CYS A 158 -1.52 -7.92 24.75
N ASP A 159 -1.18 -7.18 25.81
CA ASP A 159 -1.80 -7.37 27.13
C ASP A 159 -3.32 -7.13 27.02
N SER A 160 -4.13 -8.00 27.63
CA SER A 160 -5.59 -7.95 27.51
C SER A 160 -6.19 -6.66 28.10
N THR A 161 -5.51 -6.01 29.03
CA THR A 161 -5.94 -4.74 29.66
C THR A 161 -5.56 -3.52 28.82
N LEU A 162 -4.60 -3.64 27.91
CA LEU A 162 -4.05 -2.57 27.09
C LEU A 162 -4.33 -2.77 25.58
N ALA A 163 -5.09 -3.80 25.22
CA ALA A 163 -5.32 -4.18 23.83
C ALA A 163 -6.11 -3.13 23.03
N HIS A 164 -6.96 -2.32 23.71
CA HIS A 164 -7.81 -1.32 23.04
C HIS A 164 -8.52 -1.84 21.80
N MET A 165 -9.17 -3.00 21.93
CA MET A 165 -9.82 -3.70 20.80
C MET A 165 -10.89 -2.86 20.11
N ASP A 166 -11.58 -1.98 20.85
CA ASP A 166 -12.52 -1.02 20.32
C ASP A 166 -11.90 -0.11 19.25
N LYS A 167 -10.69 0.39 19.51
CA LYS A 167 -9.97 1.24 18.55
C LYS A 167 -9.42 0.49 17.34
N ARG A 168 -8.91 -0.72 17.56
CA ARG A 168 -8.43 -1.58 16.48
C ARG A 168 -9.57 -1.94 15.53
N VAL A 169 -10.74 -2.26 16.08
CA VAL A 169 -11.95 -2.56 15.30
C VAL A 169 -12.48 -1.32 14.57
N GLU A 170 -12.51 -0.15 15.23
CA GLU A 170 -12.88 1.13 14.60
C GLU A 170 -12.01 1.41 13.37
N TYR A 171 -10.68 1.27 13.50
CA TYR A 171 -9.75 1.47 12.39
C TYR A 171 -9.93 0.43 11.30
N ALA A 172 -10.07 -0.85 11.65
CA ALA A 172 -10.29 -1.92 10.68
C ALA A 172 -11.57 -1.70 9.87
N GLN A 173 -12.67 -1.31 10.53
CA GLN A 173 -13.95 -1.00 9.86
C GLN A 173 -13.82 0.21 8.93
N SER A 174 -13.09 1.26 9.36
CA SER A 174 -12.81 2.42 8.53
C SER A 174 -11.98 2.04 7.29
N VAL A 175 -10.95 1.22 7.45
CA VAL A 175 -10.15 0.71 6.33
C VAL A 175 -11.01 -0.09 5.38
N TYR A 176 -11.82 -1.03 5.87
CA TYR A 176 -12.71 -1.82 5.04
C TYR A 176 -13.68 -0.94 4.26
N ALA A 177 -14.34 0.01 4.92
CA ALA A 177 -15.27 0.94 4.24
C ALA A 177 -14.60 1.77 3.14
N ASN A 178 -13.32 2.11 3.31
CA ASN A 178 -12.57 2.92 2.35
C ASN A 178 -11.95 2.10 1.21
N TYR A 179 -11.63 0.82 1.42
CA TYR A 179 -10.86 0.01 0.48
C TYR A 179 -11.62 -1.21 -0.08
N HIS A 180 -12.76 -1.61 0.52
CA HIS A 180 -13.58 -2.72 0.03
C HIS A 180 -13.99 -2.54 -1.43
N GLY A 181 -13.87 -3.61 -2.20
CA GLY A 181 -14.17 -3.62 -3.64
C GLY A 181 -13.17 -2.85 -4.51
N ARG A 182 -12.12 -2.27 -3.92
CA ARG A 182 -11.04 -1.73 -4.72
C ARG A 182 -10.20 -2.86 -5.26
N THR A 183 -10.17 -2.95 -6.56
CA THR A 183 -9.13 -3.73 -7.24
C THR A 183 -7.83 -2.91 -7.20
N GLN A 184 -6.74 -3.53 -6.81
CA GLN A 184 -5.46 -3.10 -7.35
C GLN A 184 -5.63 -3.28 -8.84
N GLU A 185 -5.84 -2.17 -9.57
CA GLU A 185 -6.11 -2.27 -10.99
C GLU A 185 -4.96 -3.06 -11.63
N ALA A 186 -5.27 -4.30 -11.96
CA ALA A 186 -4.41 -5.15 -12.75
C ALA A 186 -4.30 -4.49 -14.12
N GLY A 187 -3.21 -3.75 -14.34
CA GLY A 187 -2.98 -3.25 -15.68
C GLY A 187 -2.14 -2.01 -15.86
N GLY A 188 -1.85 -1.24 -14.84
CA GLY A 188 -0.71 -0.36 -14.94
C GLY A 188 0.51 -1.14 -14.47
N ASN A 189 1.43 -1.49 -15.35
CA ASN A 189 2.76 -1.87 -14.93
C ASN A 189 3.29 -0.72 -14.07
N VAL A 190 3.26 -0.88 -12.73
CA VAL A 190 3.86 0.10 -11.86
C VAL A 190 5.36 0.07 -12.16
N GLU A 191 5.79 1.06 -12.89
CA GLU A 191 7.21 1.20 -13.18
C GLU A 191 7.86 1.86 -11.97
N ILE A 192 8.77 1.15 -11.34
CA ILE A 192 9.63 1.69 -10.28
C ILE A 192 11.00 2.04 -10.85
N LEU A 193 11.68 2.96 -10.17
CA LEU A 193 13.05 3.31 -10.54
C LEU A 193 13.94 2.07 -10.43
N GLN A 194 14.59 1.70 -11.52
CA GLN A 194 15.49 0.54 -11.53
C GLN A 194 16.85 0.89 -10.93
N PRO A 195 17.54 -0.07 -10.28
CA PRO A 195 18.89 0.15 -9.80
C PRO A 195 19.80 0.67 -10.90
N GLY A 196 20.47 1.81 -10.65
CA GLY A 196 21.37 2.45 -11.60
C GLY A 196 20.73 3.50 -12.52
N GLN A 197 19.41 3.64 -12.56
CA GLN A 197 18.77 4.78 -13.24
C GLN A 197 19.06 6.09 -12.48
N LYS A 198 19.34 7.12 -13.24
CA LYS A 198 19.62 8.46 -12.69
C LYS A 198 18.36 9.30 -12.72
N THR A 199 18.17 10.12 -11.71
CA THR A 199 17.10 11.10 -11.66
C THR A 199 17.65 12.52 -11.57
N VAL A 200 16.88 13.48 -12.07
CA VAL A 200 17.17 14.91 -11.95
C VAL A 200 15.94 15.59 -11.39
N SER A 201 16.07 16.30 -10.27
CA SER A 201 14.95 17.05 -9.69
C SER A 201 14.44 18.09 -10.69
N LEU A 202 13.11 18.12 -10.87
CA LEU A 202 12.38 19.16 -11.61
C LEU A 202 11.81 20.21 -10.65
N GLY A 203 11.95 20.02 -9.34
CA GLY A 203 11.38 20.85 -8.30
C GLY A 203 9.99 20.39 -7.85
N VAL A 204 9.31 21.27 -7.12
CA VAL A 204 7.98 20.98 -6.55
C VAL A 204 6.89 21.24 -7.57
N PHE A 205 5.99 20.26 -7.74
CA PHE A 205 4.82 20.33 -8.59
C PHE A 205 3.54 20.23 -7.75
N LYS A 206 2.51 20.92 -8.21
CA LYS A 206 1.14 20.68 -7.77
C LYS A 206 0.65 19.40 -8.43
N LEU A 207 0.15 18.45 -7.62
CA LEU A 207 -0.50 17.24 -8.10
C LEU A 207 -2.01 17.35 -7.93
N THR A 208 -2.73 16.95 -8.97
CA THR A 208 -4.17 16.71 -8.99
C THR A 208 -4.43 15.32 -9.59
N TYR A 209 -5.68 14.91 -9.62
CA TYR A 209 -6.08 13.58 -10.09
C TYR A 209 -7.29 13.70 -10.99
N TYR A 210 -7.32 12.93 -12.08
CA TYR A 210 -8.42 12.93 -13.03
C TYR A 210 -8.85 11.51 -13.39
N ASP A 211 -10.13 11.39 -13.73
CA ASP A 211 -10.74 10.14 -14.15
C ASP A 211 -11.09 10.16 -15.65
N GLY A 212 -11.34 8.99 -16.22
CA GLY A 212 -11.79 8.79 -17.59
C GLY A 212 -13.32 8.79 -17.73
N CYS A 213 -14.03 9.32 -16.73
CA CYS A 213 -15.49 9.33 -16.70
C CYS A 213 -16.07 10.18 -17.86
N ASP A 214 -17.07 9.64 -18.54
CA ASP A 214 -17.78 10.30 -19.64
C ASP A 214 -19.17 10.85 -19.23
N ARG A 215 -19.45 10.86 -17.92
CA ARG A 215 -20.68 11.43 -17.37
C ARG A 215 -20.66 12.95 -17.44
N PRO A 216 -21.84 13.61 -17.57
CA PRO A 216 -21.94 15.08 -17.67
C PRO A 216 -21.33 15.84 -16.48
N GLU A 217 -21.35 15.25 -15.29
CA GLU A 217 -20.76 15.80 -14.06
C GLU A 217 -19.24 15.67 -13.99
N CYS A 218 -18.68 14.75 -14.76
CA CYS A 218 -17.25 14.61 -14.93
C CYS A 218 -16.85 15.43 -16.15
N ASN A 219 -15.93 16.35 -16.06
CA ASN A 219 -15.36 17.02 -17.25
C ASN A 219 -14.59 16.00 -18.12
N GLY A 220 -15.28 14.95 -18.53
CA GLY A 220 -14.77 13.71 -19.05
C GLY A 220 -13.80 13.87 -20.20
N ILE A 221 -12.87 12.95 -20.31
CA ILE A 221 -12.00 12.80 -21.46
C ILE A 221 -12.89 12.33 -22.62
N GLY A 222 -13.18 13.24 -23.54
CA GLY A 222 -14.09 12.98 -24.67
C GLY A 222 -13.55 11.97 -25.69
N ASN A 223 -12.33 11.47 -25.54
CA ASN A 223 -11.69 10.57 -26.49
C ASN A 223 -11.55 9.16 -25.92
N ARG A 224 -12.13 8.20 -26.64
CA ARG A 224 -11.98 6.75 -26.36
C ARG A 224 -11.53 6.00 -27.60
N ASP A 225 -10.80 4.92 -27.40
CA ASP A 225 -10.44 4.02 -28.50
C ASP A 225 -11.63 3.13 -28.94
N ALA A 226 -11.40 2.28 -29.93
CA ALA A 226 -12.44 1.38 -30.46
C ALA A 226 -12.91 0.31 -29.44
N GLN A 227 -12.17 0.11 -28.34
CA GLN A 227 -12.51 -0.75 -27.23
C GLN A 227 -13.18 0.01 -26.08
N GLY A 228 -13.43 1.31 -26.23
CA GLY A 228 -14.06 2.15 -25.24
C GLY A 228 -13.13 2.63 -24.11
N ARG A 229 -11.81 2.43 -24.22
CA ARG A 229 -10.83 2.84 -23.22
C ARG A 229 -10.48 4.32 -23.39
N PRO A 230 -10.38 5.11 -22.30
CA PRO A 230 -9.91 6.49 -22.37
C PRO A 230 -8.53 6.58 -23.02
N ILE A 231 -8.34 7.54 -23.92
CA ILE A 231 -7.04 7.79 -24.57
C ILE A 231 -6.54 9.19 -24.26
N GLY A 232 -5.25 9.29 -23.97
CA GLY A 232 -4.56 10.55 -23.77
C GLY A 232 -4.22 11.27 -25.07
N SER A 233 -3.56 12.42 -24.95
CA SER A 233 -3.18 13.30 -26.07
C SER A 233 -2.25 12.64 -27.09
N LEU A 234 -1.56 11.56 -26.71
CA LEU A 234 -0.75 10.74 -27.62
C LEU A 234 -1.57 9.68 -28.37
N GLY A 235 -2.90 9.61 -28.19
CA GLY A 235 -3.76 8.60 -28.81
C GLY A 235 -3.56 7.19 -28.26
N ARG A 236 -2.97 7.06 -27.08
CA ARG A 236 -2.75 5.77 -26.38
C ARG A 236 -3.75 5.63 -25.23
N PRO A 237 -4.19 4.39 -24.91
CA PRO A 237 -5.01 4.15 -23.72
C PRO A 237 -4.30 4.61 -22.46
N LEU A 238 -5.02 5.39 -21.65
CA LEU A 238 -4.55 5.82 -20.33
C LEU A 238 -4.54 4.63 -19.36
N GLN A 239 -3.55 4.61 -18.49
CA GLN A 239 -3.35 3.52 -17.52
C GLN A 239 -3.12 4.10 -16.13
N VAL A 240 -3.78 3.53 -15.14
CA VAL A 240 -3.59 3.88 -13.72
C VAL A 240 -2.16 3.55 -13.30
N ASN A 241 -1.58 4.36 -12.41
CA ASN A 241 -0.19 4.26 -11.96
C ASN A 241 0.87 4.37 -13.08
N HIS A 242 0.48 4.88 -14.24
CA HIS A 242 1.35 5.04 -15.40
C HIS A 242 1.17 6.39 -16.10
N SER A 243 -0.06 6.75 -16.45
CA SER A 243 -0.34 7.90 -17.30
C SER A 243 -0.55 9.16 -16.49
N ILE A 244 0.10 10.24 -16.92
CA ILE A 244 -0.09 11.59 -16.35
C ILE A 244 -0.31 12.62 -17.45
N ALA A 245 -1.14 13.61 -17.13
CA ALA A 245 -1.26 14.84 -17.89
C ALA A 245 -0.27 15.88 -17.33
N VAL A 246 0.39 16.59 -18.24
CA VAL A 246 1.44 17.57 -17.94
C VAL A 246 1.31 18.81 -18.82
N ASP A 247 2.09 19.84 -18.53
CA ASP A 247 2.43 20.89 -19.50
C ASP A 247 3.61 20.40 -20.36
N PRO A 248 3.41 20.13 -21.67
CA PRO A 248 4.46 19.59 -22.52
C PRO A 248 5.65 20.54 -22.74
N SER A 249 5.47 21.83 -22.40
CA SER A 249 6.58 22.80 -22.43
C SER A 249 7.51 22.67 -21.23
N VAL A 250 7.06 22.02 -20.14
CA VAL A 250 7.83 21.77 -18.91
C VAL A 250 8.30 20.32 -18.86
N ILE A 251 7.40 19.37 -19.11
CA ILE A 251 7.69 17.94 -19.18
C ILE A 251 7.29 17.42 -20.56
N PRO A 252 8.23 17.19 -21.49
CA PRO A 252 7.89 16.72 -22.83
C PRO A 252 7.17 15.37 -22.80
N TYR A 253 6.25 15.15 -23.74
CA TYR A 253 5.58 13.86 -23.89
C TYR A 253 6.55 12.70 -24.04
N GLY A 254 6.20 11.56 -23.44
CA GLY A 254 7.02 10.37 -23.37
C GLY A 254 8.10 10.42 -22.29
N SER A 255 8.28 11.57 -21.62
CA SER A 255 9.18 11.65 -20.47
C SER A 255 8.68 10.77 -19.33
N LYS A 256 9.62 10.14 -18.63
CA LYS A 256 9.35 9.41 -17.41
C LYS A 256 9.68 10.27 -16.20
N VAL A 257 8.77 10.36 -15.26
CA VAL A 257 8.98 11.12 -14.02
C VAL A 257 8.69 10.26 -12.81
N LEU A 258 9.54 10.36 -11.81
CA LEU A 258 9.38 9.71 -10.52
C LEU A 258 8.61 10.63 -9.58
N ILE A 259 7.49 10.15 -9.05
CA ILE A 259 6.62 10.83 -8.10
C ILE A 259 6.26 9.84 -7.00
N ASP A 260 6.60 10.13 -5.75
CA ASP A 260 6.29 9.28 -4.59
C ASP A 260 6.65 7.78 -4.79
N GLY A 261 7.79 7.51 -5.42
CA GLY A 261 8.30 6.15 -5.65
C GLY A 261 7.78 5.44 -6.90
N ILE A 262 6.82 6.03 -7.62
CA ILE A 262 6.26 5.48 -8.88
C ILE A 262 6.80 6.27 -10.08
N VAL A 263 7.17 5.56 -11.13
CA VAL A 263 7.57 6.16 -12.41
C VAL A 263 6.36 6.28 -13.32
N TYR A 264 5.96 7.52 -13.59
CA TYR A 264 4.87 7.85 -14.49
C TYR A 264 5.39 8.26 -15.87
N THR A 265 4.56 8.09 -16.89
CA THR A 265 4.84 8.52 -18.26
C THR A 265 3.95 9.70 -18.64
N ALA A 266 4.55 10.78 -19.15
CA ALA A 266 3.84 11.95 -19.64
C ALA A 266 3.17 11.63 -20.99
N GLU A 267 1.87 11.33 -20.98
CA GLU A 267 1.12 10.87 -22.17
C GLU A 267 -0.09 11.74 -22.49
N ASP A 268 -0.44 12.65 -21.59
CA ASP A 268 -1.61 13.48 -21.72
C ASP A 268 -1.33 14.95 -21.40
N CYS A 269 -2.28 15.82 -21.71
CA CYS A 269 -2.28 17.22 -21.31
C CYS A 269 -3.71 17.69 -21.04
N GLY A 270 -3.83 18.70 -20.20
CA GLY A 270 -5.10 19.34 -19.89
C GLY A 270 -5.04 20.87 -20.07
N GLY A 271 -6.16 21.48 -20.40
CA GLY A 271 -6.25 22.95 -20.53
C GLY A 271 -5.86 23.69 -19.24
N ALA A 272 -6.16 23.09 -18.08
CA ALA A 272 -5.83 23.60 -16.75
C ALA A 272 -4.47 23.11 -16.22
N VAL A 273 -3.81 22.14 -16.87
CA VAL A 273 -2.53 21.57 -16.46
C VAL A 273 -1.41 22.39 -17.11
N LYS A 274 -0.91 23.39 -16.38
CA LYS A 274 0.09 24.34 -16.88
C LYS A 274 1.22 24.55 -15.89
N GLY A 275 2.45 24.75 -16.42
CA GLY A 275 3.64 24.96 -15.61
C GLY A 275 3.96 23.73 -14.74
N ASN A 276 4.30 23.96 -13.47
CA ASN A 276 4.61 22.92 -12.50
C ASN A 276 3.31 22.29 -11.92
N HIS A 277 2.48 21.77 -12.82
CA HIS A 277 1.24 21.07 -12.48
C HIS A 277 1.21 19.72 -13.21
N ILE A 278 0.92 18.66 -12.49
CA ILE A 278 0.72 17.30 -12.99
C ILE A 278 -0.66 16.85 -12.57
N ASP A 279 -1.39 16.22 -13.48
CA ASP A 279 -2.67 15.57 -13.22
C ASP A 279 -2.52 14.07 -13.45
N ILE A 280 -2.79 13.27 -12.42
CA ILE A 280 -2.52 11.82 -12.41
C ILE A 280 -3.83 11.11 -12.78
N TYR A 281 -3.76 10.23 -13.78
CA TYR A 281 -4.90 9.40 -14.17
C TYR A 281 -5.18 8.31 -13.11
N VAL A 282 -6.46 8.21 -12.69
CA VAL A 282 -6.88 7.28 -11.62
C VAL A 282 -7.93 6.25 -12.05
N GLY A 283 -8.19 6.10 -13.35
CA GLY A 283 -9.12 5.11 -13.87
C GLY A 283 -10.40 5.69 -14.44
N ASP A 284 -11.29 4.81 -14.91
CA ASP A 284 -12.61 5.15 -15.46
C ASP A 284 -13.74 4.26 -14.92
N ASP A 285 -13.47 3.53 -13.84
CA ASP A 285 -14.47 2.76 -13.12
C ASP A 285 -15.46 3.65 -12.35
N ALA A 286 -16.50 3.01 -11.79
CA ALA A 286 -17.58 3.75 -11.11
C ALA A 286 -17.12 4.57 -9.90
N ASP A 287 -15.97 4.25 -9.30
CA ASP A 287 -15.42 4.91 -8.11
C ASP A 287 -14.30 5.92 -8.44
N ALA A 288 -13.87 6.00 -9.71
CA ALA A 288 -12.74 6.84 -10.12
C ALA A 288 -12.92 8.31 -9.74
N HIS A 289 -14.14 8.86 -9.90
CA HIS A 289 -14.43 10.25 -9.54
C HIS A 289 -14.29 10.50 -8.02
N ALA A 290 -14.89 9.66 -7.20
CA ALA A 290 -14.75 9.73 -5.74
C ALA A 290 -13.28 9.55 -5.30
N ARG A 291 -12.50 8.79 -6.07
CA ARG A 291 -11.05 8.65 -5.87
C ARG A 291 -10.30 9.95 -6.11
N CYS A 292 -10.63 10.71 -7.17
CA CYS A 292 -10.08 12.04 -7.40
C CYS A 292 -10.36 12.99 -6.22
N GLU A 293 -11.60 13.02 -5.74
CA GLU A 293 -11.99 13.87 -4.61
C GLU A 293 -11.23 13.51 -3.32
N ARG A 294 -11.08 12.22 -3.02
CA ARG A 294 -10.34 11.75 -1.83
C ARG A 294 -8.85 12.07 -1.89
N LEU A 295 -8.23 11.92 -3.05
CA LEU A 295 -6.80 12.20 -3.23
C LEU A 295 -6.51 13.70 -3.18
N GLY A 296 -7.47 14.53 -3.59
CA GLY A 296 -7.45 15.98 -3.45
C GLY A 296 -6.30 16.64 -4.21
N VAL A 297 -5.62 17.58 -3.55
CA VAL A 297 -4.51 18.34 -4.14
C VAL A 297 -3.33 18.28 -3.17
N LYS A 298 -2.14 17.99 -3.68
CA LYS A 298 -0.90 18.04 -2.89
C LYS A 298 0.25 18.66 -3.71
N ASN A 299 1.30 19.07 -3.00
CA ASN A 299 2.56 19.48 -3.62
C ASN A 299 3.64 18.47 -3.26
N THR A 300 4.42 18.03 -4.23
CA THR A 300 5.52 17.08 -4.03
C THR A 300 6.66 17.36 -4.97
N GLU A 301 7.84 16.89 -4.62
CA GLU A 301 9.01 16.97 -5.47
C GLU A 301 8.94 15.91 -6.58
N VAL A 302 9.22 16.31 -7.80
CA VAL A 302 9.16 15.48 -9.00
C VAL A 302 10.54 15.35 -9.62
N TYR A 303 10.90 14.16 -10.06
CA TYR A 303 12.21 13.88 -10.64
C TYR A 303 12.05 13.32 -12.05
N LEU A 304 12.83 13.87 -13.00
CA LEU A 304 12.95 13.28 -14.33
C LEU A 304 13.84 12.04 -14.27
N VAL A 305 13.36 10.92 -14.81
CA VAL A 305 14.14 9.67 -14.95
C VAL A 305 14.96 9.73 -16.24
N LYS A 306 16.24 9.38 -16.17
CA LYS A 306 17.20 9.38 -17.30
C LYS A 306 17.76 8.00 -17.59
#